data_2ed19ef3675c9520d166faa384171ea5
#
_entry.id   2ed19ef3675c9520d166faa384171ea5
#
_cell.length_a   1.000
_cell.length_b   1.000
_cell.length_c   1.000
_cell.angle_alpha   90.00
_cell.angle_beta   90.00
_cell.angle_gamma   90.00
#
_symmetry.space_group_name_H-M   'P 1'
#
loop_
_entity.id
_entity.type
_entity.pdbx_description
1 polymer ?
#
loop_
_entity_poly.entity_id
_entity_poly.type
_entity_poly.pdbx_seq_one_letter_code
_entity_poly.pdbx_strand_id
1 'polypeptide(L)'
;MISFKKMHGNGNDFIVIENLTKEHSLSKSQLIKKKKKKKGLGFDQLITINPPKDSNHDFYVKFFNSDGSEADMCMNGVRSVGAYLWEGALAPKKPLLLGTKSKPVLIRPMNSKKVKVVLDYPVQKEIPKSEAKFLERCGLKKYKFINAGNQHLIIETKKVFSYDLDNLSSRVRRRKFFKNVNISLFTKLPKKLELRTNEAGAGETLSCGSASAATASFNIIDKSSIKIISAGGELSLRKINDKLEMIGPAEFIC
;
A
#
# COMPACT_ATOMS: atom_id res chain seq x y z
N MET A 1 19.57 3.61 -23.66
CA MET A 1 19.65 3.14 -22.25
C MET A 1 18.43 3.71 -21.52
N ILE A 2 17.70 2.91 -20.72
CA ILE A 2 16.55 3.41 -19.95
C ILE A 2 17.07 3.96 -18.63
N SER A 3 16.87 5.25 -18.39
CA SER A 3 17.16 5.87 -17.10
C SER A 3 16.07 5.47 -16.09
N PHE A 4 16.46 5.18 -14.85
CA PHE A 4 15.55 4.87 -13.75
C PHE A 4 16.13 5.36 -12.43
N LYS A 5 15.27 5.49 -11.44
CA LYS A 5 15.68 5.66 -10.03
C LYS A 5 15.18 4.49 -9.20
N LYS A 6 16.02 4.04 -8.28
CA LYS A 6 15.60 3.07 -7.27
C LYS A 6 15.17 3.81 -6.02
N MET A 7 13.97 3.51 -5.55
CA MET A 7 13.35 4.14 -4.39
C MET A 7 12.76 3.09 -3.46
N HIS A 8 12.49 3.47 -2.22
CA HIS A 8 11.68 2.67 -1.32
C HIS A 8 10.69 3.50 -0.49
N GLY A 9 9.61 2.83 -0.09
CA GLY A 9 8.64 3.37 0.85
C GLY A 9 8.21 2.28 1.83
N ASN A 10 8.56 2.41 3.11
CA ASN A 10 8.24 1.43 4.14
C ASN A 10 8.69 -0.01 3.77
N GLY A 11 9.92 -0.17 3.29
CA GLY A 11 10.48 -1.48 2.95
C GLY A 11 10.00 -2.08 1.61
N ASN A 12 9.15 -1.39 0.87
CA ASN A 12 8.80 -1.73 -0.50
C ASN A 12 9.78 -1.09 -1.47
N ASP A 13 10.46 -1.87 -2.29
CA ASP A 13 11.45 -1.43 -3.26
C ASP A 13 10.81 -1.17 -4.62
N PHE A 14 11.09 0.01 -5.20
CA PHE A 14 10.55 0.44 -6.48
C PHE A 14 11.66 0.80 -7.47
N ILE A 15 11.44 0.43 -8.73
CA ILE A 15 12.11 1.04 -9.87
C ILE A 15 11.14 2.06 -10.46
N VAL A 16 11.53 3.32 -10.51
CA VAL A 16 10.72 4.42 -11.08
C VAL A 16 11.34 4.84 -12.41
N ILE A 17 10.53 4.82 -13.46
CA ILE A 17 10.89 5.23 -14.82
C ILE A 17 10.00 6.40 -15.22
N GLU A 18 10.61 7.45 -15.72
CA GLU A 18 9.93 8.59 -16.32
C GLU A 18 9.65 8.32 -17.81
N ASN A 19 8.41 8.48 -18.21
CA ASN A 19 7.91 8.34 -19.58
C ASN A 19 7.25 9.64 -20.07
N LEU A 20 7.72 10.80 -19.64
CA LEU A 20 7.07 12.07 -19.98
C LEU A 20 7.40 12.54 -21.40
N THR A 21 8.63 12.31 -21.86
CA THR A 21 9.10 12.73 -23.19
C THR A 21 9.25 11.56 -24.14
N LYS A 22 9.56 10.38 -23.63
CA LYS A 22 9.75 9.16 -24.43
C LYS A 22 9.18 7.95 -23.68
N GLU A 23 8.31 7.22 -24.34
CA GLU A 23 7.76 6.01 -23.76
C GLU A 23 8.83 4.91 -23.69
N HIS A 24 9.05 4.39 -22.48
CA HIS A 24 9.86 3.23 -22.20
C HIS A 24 8.97 2.12 -21.69
N SER A 25 8.89 1.02 -22.41
CA SER A 25 8.22 -0.19 -21.98
C SER A 25 9.21 -1.29 -21.72
N LEU A 26 9.04 -2.01 -20.59
CA LEU A 26 9.77 -3.23 -20.32
C LEU A 26 8.82 -4.41 -20.53
N SER A 27 9.25 -5.38 -21.36
CA SER A 27 8.48 -6.60 -21.51
C SER A 27 8.43 -7.39 -20.19
N LYS A 28 7.42 -8.23 -20.02
CA LYS A 28 7.27 -9.10 -18.86
C LYS A 28 8.55 -9.93 -18.59
N SER A 29 9.18 -10.46 -19.62
CA SER A 29 10.42 -11.23 -19.52
C SER A 29 11.60 -10.38 -19.02
N GLN A 30 11.70 -9.13 -19.47
CA GLN A 30 12.72 -8.19 -18.98
C GLN A 30 12.51 -7.81 -17.51
N LEU A 31 11.28 -7.62 -17.07
CA LEU A 31 10.95 -7.35 -15.66
C LEU A 31 11.34 -8.53 -14.76
N ILE A 32 10.94 -9.74 -15.13
CA ILE A 32 11.30 -10.97 -14.39
C ILE A 32 12.82 -11.16 -14.30
N LYS A 33 13.55 -10.91 -15.41
CA LYS A 33 15.00 -11.01 -15.44
C LYS A 33 15.69 -9.99 -14.53
N LYS A 34 15.15 -8.77 -14.45
CA LYS A 34 15.70 -7.67 -13.62
C LYS A 34 15.35 -7.81 -12.13
N LYS A 35 14.33 -8.58 -11.75
CA LYS A 35 13.93 -8.85 -10.36
C LYS A 35 15.01 -9.57 -9.55
N LYS A 36 15.84 -10.43 -10.12
CA LYS A 36 16.78 -11.31 -9.40
C LYS A 36 17.76 -10.51 -8.56
N LYS A 37 17.63 -10.58 -7.21
CA LYS A 37 18.50 -9.84 -6.24
C LYS A 37 20.00 -10.13 -6.40
N LYS A 38 20.41 -11.33 -6.83
CA LYS A 38 21.83 -11.71 -6.99
C LYS A 38 22.48 -11.26 -8.31
N LYS A 39 21.70 -10.96 -9.35
CA LYS A 39 22.20 -10.57 -10.69
C LYS A 39 21.36 -9.46 -11.34
N GLY A 40 20.47 -8.79 -10.61
CA GLY A 40 19.59 -7.74 -11.08
C GLY A 40 19.37 -6.65 -10.03
N LEU A 41 18.50 -5.71 -10.33
CA LEU A 41 18.24 -4.52 -9.50
C LEU A 41 17.53 -4.82 -8.18
N GLY A 42 16.84 -5.95 -8.05
CA GLY A 42 16.03 -6.36 -6.91
C GLY A 42 14.95 -5.31 -6.59
N PHE A 43 13.71 -5.53 -6.98
CA PHE A 43 12.59 -4.63 -6.70
C PHE A 43 11.29 -5.43 -6.52
N ASP A 44 10.33 -4.85 -5.85
CA ASP A 44 8.99 -5.42 -5.67
C ASP A 44 8.06 -4.99 -6.80
N GLN A 45 8.12 -3.71 -7.20
CA GLN A 45 7.32 -3.16 -8.29
C GLN A 45 8.12 -2.19 -9.17
N LEU A 46 7.75 -2.15 -10.47
CA LEU A 46 8.13 -1.09 -11.38
C LEU A 46 7.01 -0.06 -11.44
N ILE A 47 7.38 1.22 -11.44
CA ILE A 47 6.47 2.35 -11.58
C ILE A 47 6.86 3.12 -12.83
N THR A 48 5.88 3.44 -13.68
CA THR A 48 6.09 4.38 -14.78
C THR A 48 5.26 5.64 -14.56
N ILE A 49 5.90 6.81 -14.74
CA ILE A 49 5.26 8.12 -14.68
C ILE A 49 5.06 8.58 -16.12
N ASN A 50 3.82 8.79 -16.52
CA ASN A 50 3.43 9.09 -17.89
C ASN A 50 2.70 10.44 -17.95
N PRO A 51 2.60 11.06 -19.14
CA PRO A 51 1.72 12.20 -19.33
C PRO A 51 0.29 11.89 -18.86
N PRO A 52 -0.46 12.90 -18.42
CA PRO A 52 -1.84 12.68 -17.98
C PRO A 52 -2.69 12.13 -19.12
N LYS A 53 -3.59 11.19 -18.80
CA LYS A 53 -4.61 10.70 -19.75
C LYS A 53 -5.85 11.58 -19.80
N ASP A 54 -6.01 12.40 -18.78
CA ASP A 54 -7.15 13.29 -18.56
C ASP A 54 -6.60 14.64 -18.11
N SER A 55 -7.15 15.74 -18.64
CA SER A 55 -6.74 17.10 -18.31
C SER A 55 -6.88 17.47 -16.82
N ASN A 56 -7.69 16.70 -16.07
CA ASN A 56 -7.85 16.90 -14.63
C ASN A 56 -6.72 16.30 -13.80
N HIS A 57 -5.81 15.51 -14.40
CA HIS A 57 -4.68 14.89 -13.70
C HIS A 57 -3.38 15.59 -14.07
N ASP A 58 -2.46 15.70 -13.11
CA ASP A 58 -1.11 16.21 -13.37
C ASP A 58 -0.23 15.17 -14.08
N PHE A 59 -0.37 13.90 -13.71
CA PHE A 59 0.37 12.76 -14.28
C PHE A 59 -0.50 11.50 -14.27
N TYR A 60 -0.13 10.52 -15.12
CA TYR A 60 -0.70 9.17 -15.07
C TYR A 60 0.36 8.16 -14.66
N VAL A 61 0.08 7.34 -13.63
CA VAL A 61 1.03 6.41 -13.02
C VAL A 61 0.55 4.97 -13.22
N LYS A 62 1.45 4.12 -13.73
CA LYS A 62 1.21 2.67 -13.81
C LYS A 62 2.15 1.94 -12.84
N PHE A 63 1.61 0.89 -12.23
CA PHE A 63 2.33 0.02 -11.31
C PHE A 63 2.40 -1.39 -11.91
N PHE A 64 3.57 -1.98 -11.94
CA PHE A 64 3.76 -3.35 -12.42
C PHE A 64 4.42 -4.19 -11.34
N ASN A 65 3.82 -5.32 -11.02
CA ASN A 65 4.43 -6.29 -10.13
C ASN A 65 5.69 -6.89 -10.78
N SER A 66 6.54 -7.45 -9.97
CA SER A 66 7.80 -8.05 -10.43
C SER A 66 7.61 -9.29 -11.33
N ASP A 67 6.39 -9.84 -11.43
CA ASP A 67 6.01 -10.88 -12.39
C ASP A 67 5.52 -10.30 -13.73
N GLY A 68 5.47 -8.95 -13.85
CA GLY A 68 5.03 -8.22 -15.02
C GLY A 68 3.53 -8.00 -15.13
N SER A 69 2.74 -8.42 -14.13
CA SER A 69 1.31 -8.07 -14.07
C SER A 69 1.13 -6.61 -13.67
N GLU A 70 0.14 -5.94 -14.25
CA GLU A 70 -0.19 -4.56 -13.87
C GLU A 70 -1.04 -4.56 -12.60
N ALA A 71 -0.58 -3.85 -11.57
CA ALA A 71 -1.32 -3.62 -10.34
C ALA A 71 -2.21 -2.37 -10.46
N ASP A 72 -3.33 -2.37 -9.75
CA ASP A 72 -4.29 -1.25 -9.81
C ASP A 72 -3.71 0.03 -9.20
N MET A 73 -3.07 -0.08 -8.04
CA MET A 73 -2.42 1.00 -7.32
C MET A 73 -1.56 0.45 -6.17
N CYS A 74 -0.49 1.16 -5.80
CA CYS A 74 0.31 0.90 -4.62
C CYS A 74 0.54 2.19 -3.83
N MET A 75 0.03 2.27 -2.61
CA MET A 75 0.14 3.51 -1.79
C MET A 75 1.57 3.86 -1.40
N ASN A 76 2.43 2.85 -1.19
CA ASN A 76 3.86 3.05 -0.96
C ASN A 76 4.53 3.63 -2.22
N GLY A 77 4.17 3.08 -3.39
CA GLY A 77 4.63 3.56 -4.69
C GLY A 77 4.14 4.97 -5.03
N VAL A 78 2.88 5.30 -4.70
CA VAL A 78 2.34 6.66 -4.88
C VAL A 78 3.17 7.70 -4.11
N ARG A 79 3.61 7.38 -2.88
CA ARG A 79 4.51 8.29 -2.13
C ARG A 79 5.87 8.44 -2.81
N SER A 80 6.42 7.35 -3.32
CA SER A 80 7.69 7.38 -4.08
C SER A 80 7.58 8.22 -5.34
N VAL A 81 6.45 8.15 -6.07
CA VAL A 81 6.17 9.02 -7.22
C VAL A 81 6.16 10.50 -6.81
N GLY A 82 5.49 10.84 -5.71
CA GLY A 82 5.46 12.22 -5.21
C GLY A 82 6.84 12.75 -4.89
N ALA A 83 7.64 12.00 -4.13
CA ALA A 83 9.01 12.38 -3.83
C ALA A 83 9.86 12.52 -5.11
N TYR A 84 9.73 11.57 -6.05
CA TYR A 84 10.42 11.60 -7.33
C TYR A 84 10.13 12.89 -8.12
N LEU A 85 8.85 13.24 -8.25
CA LEU A 85 8.42 14.42 -9.04
C LEU A 85 8.91 15.74 -8.41
N TRP A 86 8.85 15.86 -7.09
CA TRP A 86 9.23 17.12 -6.42
C TRP A 86 10.75 17.27 -6.23
N GLU A 87 11.45 16.20 -5.88
CA GLU A 87 12.90 16.24 -5.71
C GLU A 87 13.65 16.28 -7.05
N GLY A 88 13.07 15.65 -8.08
CA GLY A 88 13.58 15.72 -9.47
C GLY A 88 13.23 17.02 -10.20
N ALA A 89 12.56 17.98 -9.54
CA ALA A 89 12.09 19.24 -10.14
C ALA A 89 11.20 19.05 -11.39
N LEU A 90 10.55 17.90 -11.54
CA LEU A 90 9.61 17.59 -12.62
C LEU A 90 8.22 18.21 -12.38
N ALA A 91 7.94 18.58 -11.15
CA ALA A 91 6.74 19.30 -10.76
C ALA A 91 7.04 20.30 -9.63
N PRO A 92 6.32 21.42 -9.55
CA PRO A 92 6.44 22.34 -8.43
C PRO A 92 5.98 21.65 -7.13
N LYS A 93 6.56 22.05 -5.98
CA LYS A 93 6.20 21.51 -4.64
C LYS A 93 4.81 22.00 -4.19
N LYS A 94 3.79 21.56 -4.90
CA LYS A 94 2.35 21.79 -4.61
C LYS A 94 1.60 20.45 -4.63
N PRO A 95 0.33 20.40 -4.19
CA PRO A 95 -0.51 19.20 -4.34
C PRO A 95 -0.59 18.78 -5.81
N LEU A 96 -0.53 17.47 -6.05
CA LEU A 96 -0.67 16.88 -7.39
C LEU A 96 -1.77 15.81 -7.36
N LEU A 97 -2.54 15.75 -8.44
CA LEU A 97 -3.54 14.70 -8.67
C LEU A 97 -2.98 13.68 -9.66
N LEU A 98 -2.69 12.48 -9.18
CA LEU A 98 -2.17 11.39 -9.99
C LEU A 98 -3.31 10.50 -10.48
N GLY A 99 -3.45 10.34 -11.80
CA GLY A 99 -4.30 9.29 -12.38
C GLY A 99 -3.64 7.92 -12.19
N THR A 100 -4.43 6.91 -11.83
CA THR A 100 -4.00 5.51 -11.74
C THR A 100 -5.02 4.61 -12.45
N LYS A 101 -4.72 3.32 -12.56
CA LYS A 101 -5.65 2.36 -13.14
C LYS A 101 -6.96 2.25 -12.35
N SER A 102 -6.92 2.38 -11.01
CA SER A 102 -8.11 2.24 -10.18
C SER A 102 -8.88 3.54 -10.02
N LYS A 103 -8.23 4.60 -9.56
CA LYS A 103 -8.81 5.93 -9.31
C LYS A 103 -7.74 7.00 -9.17
N PRO A 104 -8.10 8.28 -9.34
CA PRO A 104 -7.18 9.38 -9.04
C PRO A 104 -6.79 9.42 -7.56
N VAL A 105 -5.55 9.86 -7.30
CA VAL A 105 -5.00 9.97 -5.95
C VAL A 105 -4.36 11.34 -5.77
N LEU A 106 -4.84 12.09 -4.78
CA LEU A 106 -4.27 13.37 -4.39
C LEU A 106 -3.06 13.14 -3.47
N ILE A 107 -1.93 13.70 -3.86
CA ILE A 107 -0.72 13.71 -3.03
C ILE A 107 -0.34 15.14 -2.64
N ARG A 108 0.29 15.30 -1.48
CA ARG A 108 0.75 16.59 -0.97
C ARG A 108 2.19 16.49 -0.49
N PRO A 109 3.07 17.45 -0.81
CA PRO A 109 4.41 17.48 -0.26
C PRO A 109 4.35 17.76 1.24
N MET A 110 5.23 17.12 1.98
CA MET A 110 5.43 17.35 3.41
C MET A 110 6.89 17.78 3.65
N ASN A 111 7.17 18.36 4.79
CA ASN A 111 8.55 18.61 5.21
C ASN A 111 9.25 17.27 5.47
N SER A 112 10.56 17.20 5.25
CA SER A 112 11.42 16.05 5.61
C SER A 112 11.08 14.71 4.91
N LYS A 113 11.27 14.62 3.57
CA LYS A 113 11.21 13.34 2.83
C LYS A 113 9.93 12.51 3.04
N LYS A 114 8.85 13.15 3.48
CA LYS A 114 7.54 12.53 3.67
C LYS A 114 6.55 13.02 2.64
N VAL A 115 5.66 12.12 2.25
CA VAL A 115 4.58 12.42 1.32
C VAL A 115 3.25 12.09 2.00
N LYS A 116 2.29 13.01 1.87
CA LYS A 116 0.91 12.80 2.27
C LYS A 116 0.11 12.30 1.07
N VAL A 117 -0.61 11.19 1.27
CA VAL A 117 -1.60 10.66 0.33
C VAL A 117 -2.98 10.85 0.93
N VAL A 118 -3.91 11.38 0.14
CA VAL A 118 -5.32 11.55 0.55
C VAL A 118 -6.14 10.41 -0.05
N LEU A 119 -6.78 9.65 0.81
CA LEU A 119 -7.54 8.45 0.48
C LEU A 119 -9.02 8.64 0.82
N ASP A 120 -9.88 7.90 0.12
CA ASP A 120 -11.25 7.73 0.60
C ASP A 120 -11.22 7.00 1.94
N TYR A 121 -12.17 7.32 2.81
CA TYR A 121 -12.26 6.63 4.09
C TYR A 121 -12.65 5.16 3.85
N PRO A 122 -11.92 4.20 4.43
CA PRO A 122 -12.24 2.78 4.25
C PRO A 122 -13.64 2.42 4.73
N VAL A 123 -14.30 1.53 4.00
CA VAL A 123 -15.70 1.17 4.26
C VAL A 123 -15.77 -0.20 4.91
N GLN A 124 -16.41 -0.29 6.08
CA GLN A 124 -16.69 -1.58 6.70
C GLN A 124 -17.75 -2.32 5.88
N LYS A 125 -17.53 -3.62 5.68
CA LYS A 125 -18.42 -4.54 4.99
C LYS A 125 -18.91 -5.62 5.95
N GLU A 126 -20.08 -6.15 5.67
CA GLU A 126 -20.62 -7.27 6.43
C GLU A 126 -19.94 -8.59 6.04
N ILE A 127 -19.86 -9.50 7.00
CA ILE A 127 -19.43 -10.87 6.81
C ILE A 127 -20.67 -11.76 6.90
N PRO A 128 -20.89 -12.71 5.96
CA PRO A 128 -21.98 -13.68 6.07
C PRO A 128 -21.93 -14.46 7.39
N LYS A 129 -23.07 -14.73 7.97
CA LYS A 129 -23.17 -15.42 9.29
C LYS A 129 -22.38 -16.74 9.33
N SER A 130 -22.37 -17.51 8.23
CA SER A 130 -21.60 -18.76 8.13
C SER A 130 -20.09 -18.53 8.23
N GLU A 131 -19.60 -17.45 7.64
CA GLU A 131 -18.17 -17.07 7.65
C GLU A 131 -17.77 -16.48 9.02
N ALA A 132 -18.65 -15.70 9.65
CA ALA A 132 -18.45 -15.21 11.02
C ALA A 132 -18.29 -16.38 12.01
N LYS A 133 -19.22 -17.37 11.97
CA LYS A 133 -19.11 -18.60 12.78
C LYS A 133 -17.82 -19.39 12.50
N PHE A 134 -17.35 -19.40 11.26
CA PHE A 134 -16.07 -20.02 10.93
C PHE A 134 -14.90 -19.28 11.58
N LEU A 135 -14.85 -17.94 11.52
CA LEU A 135 -13.80 -17.16 12.19
C LEU A 135 -13.79 -17.36 13.70
N GLU A 136 -14.96 -17.42 14.33
CA GLU A 136 -15.10 -17.70 15.77
C GLU A 136 -14.53 -19.08 16.13
N ARG A 137 -14.81 -20.12 15.33
CA ARG A 137 -14.22 -21.48 15.49
C ARG A 137 -12.70 -21.48 15.27
N CYS A 138 -12.16 -20.49 14.54
CA CYS A 138 -10.73 -20.27 14.45
C CYS A 138 -10.15 -19.52 15.67
N GLY A 139 -10.96 -19.19 16.68
CA GLY A 139 -10.55 -18.44 17.87
C GLY A 139 -10.48 -16.94 17.67
N LEU A 140 -10.96 -16.42 16.53
CA LEU A 140 -10.94 -15.00 16.22
C LEU A 140 -12.21 -14.33 16.78
N LYS A 141 -12.04 -13.42 17.75
CA LYS A 141 -13.17 -12.80 18.46
C LYS A 141 -13.36 -11.32 18.12
N LYS A 142 -12.27 -10.62 17.79
CA LYS A 142 -12.30 -9.18 17.48
C LYS A 142 -11.75 -8.95 16.09
N TYR A 143 -12.64 -8.79 15.13
CA TYR A 143 -12.26 -8.55 13.74
C TYR A 143 -13.25 -7.65 13.04
N LYS A 144 -12.80 -7.05 11.93
CA LYS A 144 -13.64 -6.33 10.97
C LYS A 144 -13.24 -6.66 9.55
N PHE A 145 -14.23 -6.62 8.66
CA PHE A 145 -14.03 -6.77 7.23
C PHE A 145 -14.17 -5.40 6.57
N ILE A 146 -13.09 -4.91 5.96
CA ILE A 146 -12.96 -3.52 5.53
C ILE A 146 -12.47 -3.48 4.09
N ASN A 147 -13.10 -2.62 3.29
CA ASN A 147 -12.63 -2.28 1.95
C ASN A 147 -11.86 -0.95 2.01
N ALA A 148 -10.56 -1.00 1.71
CA ALA A 148 -9.66 0.15 1.61
C ALA A 148 -9.06 0.27 0.19
N GLY A 149 -9.89 0.02 -0.84
CA GLY A 149 -9.49 -0.15 -2.23
C GLY A 149 -9.38 -1.63 -2.62
N ASN A 150 -8.95 -2.47 -1.69
CA ASN A 150 -9.04 -3.92 -1.70
C ASN A 150 -9.60 -4.42 -0.36
N GLN A 151 -9.90 -5.71 -0.29
CA GLN A 151 -10.58 -6.30 0.87
C GLN A 151 -9.57 -6.73 1.93
N HIS A 152 -9.87 -6.39 3.19
CA HIS A 152 -9.07 -6.71 4.37
C HIS A 152 -9.91 -7.32 5.47
N LEU A 153 -9.44 -8.43 6.04
CA LEU A 153 -9.88 -8.94 7.33
C LEU A 153 -8.87 -8.45 8.37
N ILE A 154 -9.28 -7.50 9.21
CA ILE A 154 -8.44 -6.90 10.24
C ILE A 154 -8.80 -7.52 11.59
N ILE A 155 -7.83 -8.11 12.28
CA ILE A 155 -8.03 -8.91 13.49
C ILE A 155 -7.20 -8.28 14.62
N GLU A 156 -7.86 -7.94 15.73
CA GLU A 156 -7.20 -7.46 16.95
C GLU A 156 -6.66 -8.64 17.76
N THR A 157 -5.39 -8.56 18.15
CA THR A 157 -4.72 -9.56 18.98
C THR A 157 -4.00 -8.89 20.16
N LYS A 158 -3.62 -9.67 21.17
CA LYS A 158 -2.80 -9.15 22.28
C LYS A 158 -1.33 -8.96 21.88
N LYS A 159 -0.80 -9.81 21.00
CA LYS A 159 0.60 -9.82 20.56
C LYS A 159 0.65 -10.29 19.11
N VAL A 160 0.90 -9.38 18.16
CA VAL A 160 0.93 -9.72 16.72
C VAL A 160 1.99 -10.76 16.36
N PHE A 161 3.12 -10.77 17.07
CA PHE A 161 4.25 -11.68 16.81
C PHE A 161 4.06 -13.09 17.39
N SER A 162 3.01 -13.33 18.20
CA SER A 162 2.70 -14.67 18.76
C SER A 162 1.91 -15.57 17.79
N TYR A 163 1.55 -15.04 16.63
CA TYR A 163 0.75 -15.77 15.65
C TYR A 163 1.57 -16.22 14.46
N ASP A 164 1.37 -17.45 14.03
CA ASP A 164 1.75 -17.90 12.70
C ASP A 164 0.73 -17.32 11.70
N LEU A 165 1.06 -16.14 11.16
CA LEU A 165 0.17 -15.39 10.27
C LEU A 165 -0.01 -16.10 8.92
N ASP A 166 1.00 -16.81 8.43
CA ASP A 166 0.92 -17.53 7.16
C ASP A 166 -0.05 -18.73 7.27
N ASN A 167 0.04 -19.49 8.36
CA ASN A 167 -0.89 -20.60 8.61
C ASN A 167 -2.33 -20.09 8.81
N LEU A 168 -2.51 -19.04 9.64
CA LEU A 168 -3.82 -18.41 9.81
C LEU A 168 -4.41 -17.95 8.48
N SER A 169 -3.63 -17.24 7.67
CA SER A 169 -4.06 -16.71 6.38
C SER A 169 -4.43 -17.83 5.40
N SER A 170 -3.61 -18.86 5.32
CA SER A 170 -3.87 -20.06 4.50
C SER A 170 -5.17 -20.74 4.92
N ARG A 171 -5.40 -20.91 6.23
CA ARG A 171 -6.62 -21.49 6.76
C ARG A 171 -7.86 -20.67 6.45
N VAL A 172 -7.79 -19.34 6.63
CA VAL A 172 -8.92 -18.43 6.35
C VAL A 172 -9.23 -18.42 4.85
N ARG A 173 -8.23 -18.37 3.98
CA ARG A 173 -8.42 -18.32 2.51
C ARG A 173 -8.91 -19.65 1.89
N ARG A 174 -8.99 -20.76 2.63
CA ARG A 174 -9.70 -21.96 2.17
C ARG A 174 -11.20 -21.71 1.97
N ARG A 175 -11.75 -20.70 2.66
CA ARG A 175 -13.13 -20.27 2.42
C ARG A 175 -13.19 -19.40 1.17
N LYS A 176 -14.11 -19.71 0.23
CA LYS A 176 -14.28 -18.99 -1.03
C LYS A 176 -14.45 -17.49 -0.83
N PHE A 177 -15.18 -17.09 0.21
CA PHE A 177 -15.41 -15.67 0.56
C PHE A 177 -14.11 -14.91 0.85
N PHE A 178 -13.13 -15.56 1.48
CA PHE A 178 -11.86 -14.94 1.86
C PHE A 178 -10.70 -15.22 0.89
N LYS A 179 -10.93 -15.86 -0.26
CA LYS A 179 -9.86 -16.31 -1.17
C LYS A 179 -8.87 -15.20 -1.56
N ASN A 180 -9.38 -14.01 -1.85
CA ASN A 180 -8.59 -12.86 -2.31
C ASN A 180 -8.51 -11.74 -1.24
N VAL A 181 -8.70 -12.08 0.03
CA VAL A 181 -8.71 -11.11 1.13
C VAL A 181 -7.33 -11.03 1.77
N ASN A 182 -6.87 -9.82 2.02
CA ASN A 182 -5.68 -9.55 2.81
C ASN A 182 -6.00 -9.78 4.30
N ILE A 183 -5.17 -10.55 4.98
CA ILE A 183 -5.36 -10.89 6.40
C ILE A 183 -4.35 -10.10 7.22
N SER A 184 -4.83 -9.33 8.18
CA SER A 184 -3.99 -8.49 9.02
C SER A 184 -4.24 -8.72 10.50
N LEU A 185 -3.17 -8.82 11.26
CA LEU A 185 -3.19 -8.84 12.72
C LEU A 185 -2.67 -7.51 13.25
N PHE A 186 -3.33 -6.94 14.25
CA PHE A 186 -2.82 -5.76 14.91
C PHE A 186 -2.96 -5.86 16.44
N THR A 187 -2.07 -5.12 17.13
CA THR A 187 -2.09 -4.95 18.60
C THR A 187 -2.15 -3.46 18.91
N LYS A 188 -2.99 -3.08 19.86
CA LYS A 188 -3.06 -1.71 20.37
C LYS A 188 -1.97 -1.48 21.41
N LEU A 189 -1.17 -0.44 21.18
CA LEU A 189 -0.21 0.10 22.13
C LEU A 189 -0.57 1.56 22.44
N PRO A 190 -0.03 2.17 23.50
CA PRO A 190 -0.24 3.59 23.75
C PRO A 190 0.17 4.43 22.52
N LYS A 191 -0.79 5.19 21.97
CA LYS A 191 -0.62 6.10 20.80
C LYS A 191 -0.18 5.48 19.47
N LYS A 192 -0.10 4.15 19.35
CA LYS A 192 0.27 3.46 18.11
C LYS A 192 -0.37 2.08 18.01
N LEU A 193 -0.40 1.54 16.80
CA LEU A 193 -0.77 0.15 16.53
C LEU A 193 0.40 -0.58 15.88
N GLU A 194 0.67 -1.80 16.31
CA GLU A 194 1.55 -2.71 15.58
C GLU A 194 0.72 -3.53 14.60
N LEU A 195 1.20 -3.68 13.37
CA LEU A 195 0.49 -4.32 12.27
C LEU A 195 1.38 -5.30 11.53
N ARG A 196 0.87 -6.50 11.29
CA ARG A 196 1.41 -7.47 10.33
C ARG A 196 0.33 -7.80 9.31
N THR A 197 0.71 -7.94 8.05
CA THR A 197 -0.23 -8.24 6.96
C THR A 197 0.31 -9.34 6.06
N ASN A 198 -0.53 -10.38 5.84
CA ASN A 198 -0.34 -11.35 4.80
C ASN A 198 -1.26 -10.98 3.62
N GLU A 199 -0.66 -10.54 2.52
CA GLU A 199 -1.37 -10.10 1.32
C GLU A 199 -1.74 -11.28 0.43
N ALA A 200 -2.92 -11.24 -0.17
CA ALA A 200 -3.38 -12.27 -1.09
C ALA A 200 -2.47 -12.32 -2.33
N GLY A 201 -1.86 -13.47 -2.58
CA GLY A 201 -0.94 -13.69 -3.70
C GLY A 201 0.52 -13.27 -3.44
N ALA A 202 0.83 -12.52 -2.37
CA ALA A 202 2.19 -12.06 -2.06
C ALA A 202 2.75 -12.67 -0.75
N GLY A 203 1.88 -13.16 0.15
CA GLY A 203 2.30 -13.62 1.47
C GLY A 203 2.49 -12.48 2.47
N GLU A 204 3.23 -12.71 3.55
CA GLU A 204 3.51 -11.66 4.52
C GLU A 204 4.47 -10.61 3.94
N THR A 205 4.06 -9.34 4.00
CA THR A 205 4.82 -8.20 3.48
C THR A 205 5.29 -7.29 4.60
N LEU A 206 6.39 -6.57 4.37
CA LEU A 206 6.97 -5.66 5.35
C LEU A 206 6.04 -4.49 5.70
N SER A 207 5.23 -4.03 4.74
CA SER A 207 4.26 -2.95 4.95
C SER A 207 3.20 -2.95 3.84
N CYS A 208 1.94 -2.85 4.23
CA CYS A 208 0.80 -2.70 3.31
C CYS A 208 0.04 -1.41 3.64
N GLY A 209 0.03 -0.46 2.69
CA GLY A 209 -0.63 0.83 2.89
C GLY A 209 -2.14 0.71 3.05
N SER A 210 -2.80 -0.15 2.26
CA SER A 210 -4.26 -0.37 2.38
C SER A 210 -4.63 -1.10 3.67
N ALA A 211 -3.81 -2.03 4.15
CA ALA A 211 -3.99 -2.66 5.46
C ALA A 211 -3.85 -1.63 6.59
N SER A 212 -2.87 -0.72 6.48
CA SER A 212 -2.70 0.37 7.42
C SER A 212 -3.92 1.30 7.44
N ALA A 213 -4.47 1.65 6.26
CA ALA A 213 -5.70 2.45 6.16
C ALA A 213 -6.91 1.73 6.78
N ALA A 214 -7.09 0.44 6.46
CA ALA A 214 -8.15 -0.38 7.02
C ALA A 214 -8.03 -0.51 8.56
N THR A 215 -6.82 -0.73 9.08
CA THR A 215 -6.57 -0.84 10.52
C THR A 215 -6.79 0.50 11.23
N ALA A 216 -6.36 1.60 10.63
CA ALA A 216 -6.62 2.94 11.15
C ALA A 216 -8.11 3.25 11.23
N SER A 217 -8.88 2.94 10.18
CA SER A 217 -10.34 3.20 10.17
C SER A 217 -11.10 2.43 11.25
N PHE A 218 -10.56 1.30 11.71
CA PHE A 218 -11.10 0.54 12.83
C PHE A 218 -10.85 1.21 14.21
N ASN A 219 -9.84 2.05 14.32
CA ASN A 219 -9.34 2.52 15.61
C ASN A 219 -9.30 4.04 15.75
N ILE A 220 -9.50 4.79 14.67
CA ILE A 220 -9.34 6.24 14.67
C ILE A 220 -10.59 6.93 15.18
N ILE A 221 -10.41 7.93 16.05
CA ILE A 221 -11.45 8.86 16.47
C ILE A 221 -11.31 10.11 15.60
N ASP A 222 -12.43 10.76 15.28
CA ASP A 222 -12.45 11.96 14.44
C ASP A 222 -11.40 13.00 14.87
N LYS A 223 -10.73 13.57 13.87
CA LYS A 223 -9.66 14.58 13.99
C LYS A 223 -8.40 14.11 14.75
N SER A 224 -8.37 12.87 15.26
CA SER A 224 -7.15 12.32 15.87
C SER A 224 -6.22 11.75 14.81
N SER A 225 -4.96 11.54 15.17
CA SER A 225 -3.99 10.82 14.36
C SER A 225 -3.55 9.53 15.04
N ILE A 226 -3.30 8.51 14.27
CA ILE A 226 -2.80 7.23 14.77
C ILE A 226 -1.54 6.82 14.00
N LYS A 227 -0.57 6.26 14.71
CA LYS A 227 0.63 5.69 14.11
C LYS A 227 0.45 4.20 13.91
N ILE A 228 0.77 3.71 12.73
CA ILE A 228 0.82 2.29 12.38
C ILE A 228 2.28 1.90 12.20
N ILE A 229 2.72 0.94 13.00
CA ILE A 229 4.07 0.39 12.94
C ILE A 229 3.99 -0.98 12.30
N SER A 230 4.74 -1.18 11.24
CA SER A 230 4.94 -2.48 10.58
C SER A 230 6.44 -2.76 10.48
N ALA A 231 6.82 -3.97 10.06
CA ALA A 231 8.24 -4.33 9.89
C ALA A 231 8.97 -3.39 8.91
N GLY A 232 8.26 -2.83 7.93
CA GLY A 232 8.81 -1.88 6.95
C GLY A 232 8.89 -0.43 7.43
N GLY A 233 8.33 -0.09 8.60
CA GLY A 233 8.39 1.26 9.15
C GLY A 233 7.05 1.82 9.64
N GLU A 234 7.03 3.14 9.86
CA GLU A 234 5.90 3.87 10.43
C GLU A 234 5.09 4.61 9.35
N LEU A 235 3.76 4.55 9.48
CA LEU A 235 2.82 5.41 8.79
C LEU A 235 1.99 6.19 9.83
N SER A 236 1.75 7.46 9.58
CA SER A 236 0.81 8.28 10.36
C SER A 236 -0.48 8.48 9.57
N LEU A 237 -1.62 8.16 10.17
CA LEU A 237 -2.92 8.29 9.54
C LEU A 237 -3.82 9.23 10.36
N ARG A 238 -4.62 10.03 9.66
CA ARG A 238 -5.56 10.98 10.26
C ARG A 238 -6.86 10.99 9.47
N LYS A 239 -7.99 10.92 10.16
CA LYS A 239 -9.30 11.12 9.55
C LYS A 239 -9.59 12.62 9.43
N ILE A 240 -9.99 13.05 8.24
CA ILE A 240 -10.45 14.42 7.94
C ILE A 240 -11.74 14.29 7.15
N ASN A 241 -12.85 14.55 7.80
CA ASN A 241 -14.20 14.37 7.23
C ASN A 241 -14.38 12.92 6.70
N ASP A 242 -14.72 12.77 5.44
CA ASP A 242 -14.88 11.49 4.71
C ASP A 242 -13.58 10.97 4.08
N LYS A 243 -12.43 11.56 4.41
CA LYS A 243 -11.12 11.18 3.87
C LYS A 243 -10.18 10.68 4.96
N LEU A 244 -9.19 9.92 4.53
CA LEU A 244 -8.08 9.47 5.36
C LEU A 244 -6.77 10.03 4.78
N GLU A 245 -6.08 10.85 5.53
CA GLU A 245 -4.73 11.28 5.20
C GLU A 245 -3.72 10.26 5.71
N MET A 246 -2.85 9.79 4.83
CA MET A 246 -1.74 8.89 5.15
C MET A 246 -0.42 9.59 4.88
N ILE A 247 0.44 9.68 5.88
CA ILE A 247 1.77 10.28 5.79
C ILE A 247 2.83 9.20 6.03
N GLY A 248 3.77 9.09 5.14
CA GLY A 248 4.88 8.14 5.27
C GLY A 248 6.10 8.55 4.48
N PRO A 249 7.23 7.87 4.69
CA PRO A 249 8.47 8.14 4.00
C PRO A 249 8.40 7.69 2.52
N ALA A 250 9.26 8.31 1.73
CA ALA A 250 9.63 7.88 0.38
C ALA A 250 11.06 8.34 0.14
N GLU A 251 11.96 7.41 -0.12
CA GLU A 251 13.39 7.67 -0.14
C GLU A 251 14.04 7.11 -1.40
N PHE A 252 15.03 7.85 -1.92
CA PHE A 252 15.90 7.36 -2.98
C PHE A 252 16.94 6.39 -2.38
N ILE A 253 17.21 5.31 -3.12
CA ILE A 253 18.27 4.36 -2.77
C ILE A 253 19.50 4.65 -3.62
N CYS A 254 19.31 4.90 -4.94
CA CYS A 254 20.34 5.26 -5.91
C CYS A 254 19.73 5.85 -7.19
#